data_af98a6991692e4040b26c35318c5cd10
#
_entry.id   af98a6991692e4040b26c35318c5cd10
#
_cell.length_a   1.000
_cell.length_b   1.000
_cell.length_c   1.000
_cell.angle_alpha   90.00
_cell.angle_beta   90.00
_cell.angle_gamma   90.00
#
_symmetry.space_group_name_H-M   'P 1'
#
loop_
_entity.id
_entity.type
_entity.pdbx_description
1 polymer ?
#
loop_
_entity_poly.entity_id
_entity_poly.type
_entity_poly.pdbx_seq_one_letter_code
_entity_poly.pdbx_strand_id
1 'polypeptide(L)'
;MKQAGGLAIIGTERHESRRVDRQLRGRAGRQGDPGSSVFYVSFEDQLMRLFATDRVMKMLDTLGLKEGEMIESRMVTKAIENAQKRVEENNFGIRKRLLEYDDVMNKQRTYIYNRRHHALLGERVGIDIANMMYDLIENLVESYDQPTDYDELSLELMRILTIEPPFTEKEFQDLSKEEKIDRLVEAANENLSRRSERIIEMAMPVIKDFVENRGAKGPIMVPITDGKRIFNLRVDILEAYESQCRNIVKEWHKGVLLVTIDELWKEHLRELDDLRQSVQNASYEQKAPLVIYKVESFHLFENMLNNLNTKSLSALMRGQIYVQPPRPQSTATPSTASATLESERRHAADSETQAQAEAARKAVEEAEARLRAARAARPEIQQAAARANDYSRYTASKESLPGENANRAASAGASPQHRPSPVKAGPKVGRNDPCPCGSGKKYKNCCGKGL
;
A
#
# COMPACT_ATOMS: atom_id res chain seq x y z
N MET A 1 44.82 -18.76 -24.88
CA MET A 1 44.09 -17.51 -24.75
C MET A 1 44.95 -16.37 -24.26
N LYS A 2 45.66 -16.45 -23.10
CA LYS A 2 46.55 -15.38 -22.61
C LYS A 2 47.67 -15.01 -23.55
N GLN A 3 48.34 -16.03 -24.18
CA GLN A 3 49.41 -15.84 -25.17
C GLN A 3 48.91 -15.21 -26.48
N ALA A 4 47.61 -15.31 -26.79
CA ALA A 4 46.99 -14.67 -27.96
C ALA A 4 46.43 -13.25 -27.69
N GLY A 5 46.81 -12.64 -26.57
CA GLY A 5 46.34 -11.28 -26.22
C GLY A 5 45.11 -11.22 -25.32
N GLY A 6 44.62 -12.37 -24.84
CA GLY A 6 43.48 -12.46 -23.90
C GLY A 6 42.11 -12.43 -24.55
N LEU A 7 41.12 -12.02 -23.82
CA LEU A 7 39.71 -11.94 -24.25
C LEU A 7 39.45 -10.57 -24.95
N ALA A 8 38.95 -10.65 -26.19
CA ALA A 8 38.46 -9.46 -26.90
C ALA A 8 36.92 -9.34 -26.73
N ILE A 9 36.45 -8.19 -26.28
CA ILE A 9 35.04 -7.88 -26.12
C ILE A 9 34.64 -6.87 -27.19
N ILE A 10 33.67 -7.26 -27.99
CA ILE A 10 33.07 -6.42 -29.04
C ILE A 10 31.64 -6.10 -28.58
N GLY A 11 31.36 -4.82 -28.30
CA GLY A 11 30.03 -4.32 -28.05
C GLY A 11 29.42 -3.75 -29.31
N THR A 12 28.20 -4.14 -29.64
CA THR A 12 27.47 -3.66 -30.83
C THR A 12 26.51 -2.52 -30.51
N GLU A 13 26.35 -2.19 -29.22
CA GLU A 13 25.54 -1.07 -28.72
C GLU A 13 26.09 -0.56 -27.38
N ARG A 14 25.61 0.60 -26.95
CA ARG A 14 25.88 1.13 -25.61
C ARG A 14 24.65 0.98 -24.74
N HIS A 15 24.86 0.54 -23.50
CA HIS A 15 23.77 0.47 -22.53
C HIS A 15 23.41 1.85 -21.99
N GLU A 16 22.20 1.98 -21.47
CA GLU A 16 21.74 3.21 -20.82
C GLU A 16 22.63 3.60 -19.62
N SER A 17 23.22 2.62 -18.92
CA SER A 17 24.08 2.85 -17.77
C SER A 17 25.56 2.57 -18.11
N ARG A 18 26.42 3.57 -17.88
CA ARG A 18 27.88 3.44 -18.01
C ARG A 18 28.45 2.32 -17.13
N ARG A 19 27.80 2.01 -16.02
CA ARG A 19 28.20 0.91 -15.12
C ARG A 19 28.13 -0.45 -15.83
N VAL A 20 27.09 -0.68 -16.60
CA VAL A 20 26.91 -1.94 -17.36
C VAL A 20 28.00 -2.08 -18.43
N ASP A 21 28.29 -1.00 -19.19
CA ASP A 21 29.38 -0.98 -20.16
C ASP A 21 30.74 -1.29 -19.52
N ARG A 22 31.03 -0.70 -18.35
CA ARG A 22 32.23 -0.98 -17.58
C ARG A 22 32.28 -2.40 -17.07
N GLN A 23 31.18 -3.00 -16.67
CA GLN A 23 31.11 -4.41 -16.27
C GLN A 23 31.41 -5.34 -17.44
N LEU A 24 30.93 -5.01 -18.64
CA LEU A 24 31.27 -5.78 -19.85
C LEU A 24 32.75 -5.65 -20.18
N ARG A 25 33.27 -4.42 -20.22
CA ARG A 25 34.72 -4.19 -20.45
C ARG A 25 35.59 -4.93 -19.43
N GLY A 26 35.19 -4.91 -18.16
CA GLY A 26 35.91 -5.55 -17.07
C GLY A 26 35.93 -7.08 -17.15
N ARG A 27 35.20 -7.70 -18.07
CA ARG A 27 35.32 -9.13 -18.33
C ARG A 27 36.60 -9.49 -19.09
N ALA A 28 37.18 -8.57 -19.86
CA ALA A 28 38.39 -8.78 -20.62
C ALA A 28 39.67 -8.82 -19.75
N GLY A 29 39.72 -8.04 -18.68
CA GLY A 29 40.91 -7.83 -17.85
C GLY A 29 40.83 -8.40 -16.43
N ARG A 30 40.16 -9.51 -16.20
CA ARG A 30 40.02 -10.10 -14.85
C ARG A 30 41.38 -10.52 -14.30
N GLN A 31 41.64 -10.15 -13.04
CA GLN A 31 42.88 -10.49 -12.31
C GLN A 31 44.16 -10.02 -13.01
N GLY A 32 44.09 -8.95 -13.80
CA GLY A 32 45.26 -8.42 -14.53
C GLY A 32 45.60 -9.18 -15.82
N ASP A 33 44.74 -10.08 -16.29
CA ASP A 33 44.94 -10.75 -17.57
C ASP A 33 44.86 -9.76 -18.74
N PRO A 34 45.66 -9.96 -19.81
CA PRO A 34 45.58 -9.15 -21.01
C PRO A 34 44.16 -9.29 -21.64
N GLY A 35 43.66 -8.21 -22.23
CA GLY A 35 42.41 -8.21 -22.95
C GLY A 35 42.12 -6.88 -23.61
N SER A 36 41.20 -6.87 -24.57
CA SER A 36 40.77 -5.69 -25.30
C SER A 36 39.27 -5.53 -25.31
N SER A 37 38.81 -4.31 -25.47
CA SER A 37 37.38 -4.03 -25.63
C SER A 37 37.16 -2.89 -26.59
N VAL A 38 36.18 -3.05 -27.52
CA VAL A 38 35.77 -2.04 -28.48
C VAL A 38 34.25 -2.00 -28.55
N PHE A 39 33.67 -0.81 -28.74
CA PHE A 39 32.24 -0.63 -28.93
C PHE A 39 32.01 0.02 -30.29
N TYR A 40 31.20 -0.63 -31.11
CA TYR A 40 30.65 -0.09 -32.37
C TYR A 40 29.24 0.37 -32.10
N VAL A 41 28.94 1.65 -32.37
CA VAL A 41 27.65 2.29 -31.99
C VAL A 41 27.11 3.02 -33.22
N SER A 42 25.83 2.88 -33.50
CA SER A 42 25.13 3.65 -34.52
C SER A 42 24.52 4.91 -33.93
N PHE A 43 24.45 5.99 -34.74
CA PHE A 43 23.68 7.17 -34.38
C PHE A 43 22.17 6.91 -34.38
N GLU A 44 21.72 5.82 -34.98
CA GLU A 44 20.34 5.36 -34.96
C GLU A 44 19.97 4.58 -33.70
N ASP A 45 20.96 4.22 -32.87
CA ASP A 45 20.70 3.54 -31.61
C ASP A 45 19.79 4.37 -30.70
N GLN A 46 18.96 3.69 -29.93
CA GLN A 46 17.94 4.31 -29.07
C GLN A 46 18.55 5.37 -28.12
N LEU A 47 19.72 5.10 -27.57
CA LEU A 47 20.44 6.05 -26.71
C LEU A 47 20.80 7.32 -27.45
N MET A 48 21.24 7.20 -28.71
CA MET A 48 21.64 8.34 -29.52
C MET A 48 20.43 9.15 -30.00
N ARG A 49 19.33 8.49 -30.39
CA ARG A 49 18.06 9.16 -30.78
C ARG A 49 17.48 10.02 -29.65
N LEU A 50 17.57 9.57 -28.40
CA LEU A 50 17.06 10.32 -27.25
C LEU A 50 17.85 11.61 -26.96
N PHE A 51 19.15 11.66 -27.34
CA PHE A 51 20.04 12.74 -26.92
C PHE A 51 20.92 13.34 -28.03
N ALA A 52 20.89 12.77 -29.24
CA ALA A 52 21.49 13.41 -30.40
C ALA A 52 20.67 14.68 -30.71
N THR A 53 21.18 15.80 -30.27
CA THR A 53 20.58 17.09 -30.61
C THR A 53 20.65 17.26 -32.13
N ASP A 54 19.61 17.82 -32.76
CA ASP A 54 19.59 18.17 -34.19
C ASP A 54 20.87 18.88 -34.69
N ARG A 55 21.58 19.52 -33.77
CA ARG A 55 22.90 20.15 -34.00
C ARG A 55 24.01 19.14 -34.29
N VAL A 56 24.00 17.99 -33.61
CA VAL A 56 25.03 16.95 -33.83
C VAL A 56 24.75 16.24 -35.14
N MET A 57 23.48 15.98 -35.46
CA MET A 57 23.09 15.41 -36.76
C MET A 57 23.47 16.36 -37.91
N LYS A 58 23.11 17.63 -37.81
CA LYS A 58 23.46 18.64 -38.85
C LYS A 58 24.96 18.83 -39.00
N MET A 59 25.71 18.71 -37.90
CA MET A 59 27.17 18.78 -37.96
C MET A 59 27.78 17.57 -38.68
N LEU A 60 27.23 16.37 -38.46
CA LEU A 60 27.64 15.15 -39.15
C LEU A 60 27.29 15.21 -40.64
N ASP A 61 26.10 15.72 -41.00
CA ASP A 61 25.69 15.97 -42.36
C ASP A 61 26.63 16.98 -43.10
N THR A 62 27.08 18.00 -42.35
CA THR A 62 28.01 19.02 -42.86
C THR A 62 29.43 18.48 -43.09
N LEU A 63 29.82 17.44 -42.33
CA LEU A 63 31.11 16.76 -42.47
C LEU A 63 31.18 15.84 -43.71
N GLY A 64 30.07 15.68 -44.45
CA GLY A 64 30.03 14.94 -45.70
C GLY A 64 30.32 13.46 -45.61
N LEU A 65 30.00 12.86 -44.45
CA LEU A 65 30.24 11.45 -44.16
C LEU A 65 29.40 10.55 -45.04
N LYS A 66 30.04 9.60 -45.71
CA LYS A 66 29.32 8.61 -46.51
C LYS A 66 28.75 7.48 -45.66
N GLU A 67 27.65 6.95 -46.09
CA GLU A 67 27.02 5.80 -45.47
C GLU A 67 28.03 4.62 -45.35
N GLY A 68 28.25 4.09 -44.15
CA GLY A 68 29.21 3.01 -43.90
C GLY A 68 30.60 3.46 -43.43
N GLU A 69 30.91 4.74 -43.37
CA GLU A 69 32.19 5.23 -42.81
C GLU A 69 32.19 5.15 -41.27
N MET A 70 33.31 4.66 -40.73
CA MET A 70 33.52 4.58 -39.27
C MET A 70 34.13 5.90 -38.79
N ILE A 71 33.49 6.49 -37.82
CA ILE A 71 33.92 7.76 -37.21
C ILE A 71 34.56 7.48 -35.85
N GLU A 72 35.82 7.78 -35.70
CA GLU A 72 36.50 7.78 -34.44
C GLU A 72 36.83 9.21 -34.02
N SER A 73 36.03 9.76 -33.08
CA SER A 73 36.20 11.12 -32.60
C SER A 73 35.96 11.19 -31.09
N ARG A 74 36.87 11.91 -30.42
CA ARG A 74 36.72 12.20 -28.98
C ARG A 74 35.45 12.97 -28.66
N MET A 75 34.97 13.79 -29.60
CA MET A 75 33.75 14.57 -29.45
C MET A 75 32.51 13.66 -29.43
N VAL A 76 32.48 12.67 -30.34
CA VAL A 76 31.40 11.66 -30.39
C VAL A 76 31.40 10.81 -29.11
N THR A 77 32.56 10.35 -28.67
CA THR A 77 32.70 9.60 -27.40
C THR A 77 32.15 10.40 -26.23
N LYS A 78 32.48 11.68 -26.12
CA LYS A 78 32.00 12.57 -25.05
C LYS A 78 30.50 12.85 -25.16
N ALA A 79 29.95 12.93 -26.39
CA ALA A 79 28.51 13.09 -26.62
C ALA A 79 27.75 11.85 -26.11
N ILE A 80 28.23 10.64 -26.40
CA ILE A 80 27.67 9.36 -25.91
C ILE A 80 27.72 9.32 -24.40
N GLU A 81 28.85 9.66 -23.76
CA GLU A 81 28.98 9.69 -22.31
C GLU A 81 27.98 10.67 -21.65
N ASN A 82 27.81 11.85 -22.23
CA ASN A 82 26.86 12.85 -21.77
C ASN A 82 25.40 12.35 -21.94
N ALA A 83 25.10 11.66 -23.03
CA ALA A 83 23.79 11.04 -23.25
C ALA A 83 23.49 10.00 -22.17
N GLN A 84 24.43 9.06 -21.93
CA GLN A 84 24.30 8.06 -20.86
C GLN A 84 24.12 8.71 -19.49
N LYS A 85 24.87 9.78 -19.19
CA LYS A 85 24.74 10.48 -17.91
C LYS A 85 23.35 11.07 -17.71
N ARG A 86 22.78 11.67 -18.76
CA ARG A 86 21.41 12.23 -18.70
C ARG A 86 20.35 11.13 -18.50
N VAL A 87 20.49 9.97 -19.17
CA VAL A 87 19.60 8.83 -18.93
C VAL A 87 19.71 8.32 -17.51
N GLU A 88 20.95 8.16 -17.01
CA GLU A 88 21.21 7.76 -15.62
C GLU A 88 20.56 8.73 -14.62
N GLU A 89 20.70 10.04 -14.83
CA GLU A 89 20.12 11.09 -13.98
C GLU A 89 18.59 11.05 -14.01
N ASN A 90 17.98 10.89 -15.19
CA ASN A 90 16.54 10.76 -15.32
C ASN A 90 16.00 9.50 -14.62
N ASN A 91 16.63 8.36 -14.89
CA ASN A 91 16.26 7.08 -14.27
C ASN A 91 16.49 7.09 -12.75
N PHE A 92 17.51 7.79 -12.28
CA PHE A 92 17.74 8.02 -10.85
C PHE A 92 16.60 8.86 -10.24
N GLY A 93 16.19 9.93 -10.92
CA GLY A 93 15.09 10.78 -10.47
C GLY A 93 13.77 10.00 -10.35
N ILE A 94 13.46 9.16 -11.35
CA ILE A 94 12.28 8.30 -11.33
C ILE A 94 12.34 7.32 -10.15
N ARG A 95 13.45 6.60 -9.98
CA ARG A 95 13.62 5.64 -8.88
C ARG A 95 13.57 6.32 -7.52
N LYS A 96 14.16 7.50 -7.37
CA LYS A 96 14.10 8.27 -6.13
C LYS A 96 12.66 8.62 -5.77
N ARG A 97 11.87 9.11 -6.72
CA ARG A 97 10.44 9.39 -6.49
C ARG A 97 9.69 8.13 -6.08
N LEU A 98 9.89 7.00 -6.77
CA LEU A 98 9.25 5.73 -6.41
C LEU A 98 9.57 5.32 -4.97
N LEU A 99 10.84 5.44 -4.55
CA LEU A 99 11.24 5.13 -3.17
C LEU A 99 10.60 6.08 -2.14
N GLU A 100 10.44 7.36 -2.47
CA GLU A 100 9.82 8.34 -1.58
C GLU A 100 8.33 8.04 -1.35
N TYR A 101 7.60 7.52 -2.36
CA TYR A 101 6.23 7.02 -2.22
C TYR A 101 6.18 5.68 -1.45
N ASP A 102 7.09 4.77 -1.79
CA ASP A 102 7.11 3.43 -1.17
C ASP A 102 7.51 3.48 0.31
N ASP A 103 8.32 4.45 0.73
CA ASP A 103 8.72 4.65 2.14
C ASP A 103 7.52 4.86 3.06
N VAL A 104 6.50 5.61 2.60
CA VAL A 104 5.26 5.84 3.35
C VAL A 104 4.52 4.51 3.55
N MET A 105 4.26 3.79 2.45
CA MET A 105 3.57 2.50 2.50
C MET A 105 4.37 1.47 3.32
N ASN A 106 5.69 1.49 3.25
CA ASN A 106 6.54 0.54 3.98
C ASN A 106 6.49 0.75 5.50
N LYS A 107 6.38 2.01 5.98
CA LYS A 107 6.17 2.31 7.40
C LYS A 107 4.84 1.76 7.89
N GLN A 108 3.76 2.00 7.16
CA GLN A 108 2.43 1.48 7.47
C GLN A 108 2.40 -0.06 7.44
N ARG A 109 3.02 -0.66 6.42
CA ARG A 109 3.16 -2.13 6.30
C ARG A 109 3.88 -2.72 7.51
N THR A 110 4.99 -2.13 7.92
CA THR A 110 5.76 -2.61 9.07
C THR A 110 4.93 -2.59 10.35
N TYR A 111 4.16 -1.51 10.57
CA TYR A 111 3.26 -1.40 11.72
C TYR A 111 2.20 -2.50 11.72
N ILE A 112 1.48 -2.68 10.61
CA ILE A 112 0.42 -3.68 10.48
C ILE A 112 0.96 -5.11 10.56
N TYR A 113 2.11 -5.38 9.93
CA TYR A 113 2.70 -6.72 9.95
C TYR A 113 3.22 -7.11 11.33
N ASN A 114 3.75 -6.17 12.11
CA ASN A 114 4.11 -6.42 13.51
C ASN A 114 2.87 -6.77 14.33
N ARG A 115 1.78 -6.01 14.19
CA ARG A 115 0.52 -6.28 14.88
C ARG A 115 -0.08 -7.64 14.46
N ARG A 116 -0.05 -7.94 13.17
CA ARG A 116 -0.46 -9.24 12.64
C ARG A 116 0.40 -10.40 13.17
N HIS A 117 1.70 -10.18 13.28
CA HIS A 117 2.65 -11.17 13.82
C HIS A 117 2.35 -11.49 15.28
N HIS A 118 2.11 -10.47 16.12
CA HIS A 118 1.70 -10.67 17.52
C HIS A 118 0.39 -11.47 17.60
N ALA A 119 -0.61 -11.12 16.77
CA ALA A 119 -1.85 -11.87 16.72
C ALA A 119 -1.62 -13.32 16.28
N LEU A 120 -0.78 -13.56 15.26
CA LEU A 120 -0.49 -14.90 14.73
C LEU A 120 0.16 -15.82 15.76
N LEU A 121 1.13 -15.32 16.52
CA LEU A 121 1.79 -16.06 17.59
C LEU A 121 0.91 -16.21 18.84
N GLY A 122 -0.18 -15.45 18.93
CA GLY A 122 -1.04 -15.41 20.12
C GLY A 122 -0.40 -14.73 21.31
N GLU A 123 0.68 -13.99 21.08
CA GLU A 123 1.37 -13.17 22.07
C GLU A 123 0.70 -11.80 22.18
N ARG A 124 0.56 -11.29 23.41
CA ARG A 124 0.06 -9.93 23.69
C ARG A 124 -1.34 -9.60 23.14
N VAL A 125 -2.11 -10.59 22.67
CA VAL A 125 -3.45 -10.38 22.08
C VAL A 125 -4.38 -9.63 23.06
N GLY A 126 -4.34 -9.97 24.35
CA GLY A 126 -5.13 -9.27 25.36
C GLY A 126 -4.74 -7.80 25.50
N ILE A 127 -3.45 -7.48 25.45
CA ILE A 127 -2.94 -6.10 25.53
C ILE A 127 -3.36 -5.32 24.28
N ASP A 128 -3.25 -5.95 23.10
CA ASP A 128 -3.67 -5.30 21.85
C ASP A 128 -5.17 -4.99 21.86
N ILE A 129 -6.01 -5.92 22.37
CA ILE A 129 -7.46 -5.68 22.50
C ILE A 129 -7.74 -4.57 23.52
N ALA A 130 -7.04 -4.54 24.66
CA ALA A 130 -7.20 -3.49 25.66
C ALA A 130 -6.83 -2.10 25.10
N ASN A 131 -5.72 -2.00 24.35
CA ASN A 131 -5.33 -0.76 23.69
C ASN A 131 -6.37 -0.35 22.64
N MET A 132 -6.85 -1.29 21.81
CA MET A 132 -7.91 -1.02 20.81
C MET A 132 -9.19 -0.51 21.47
N MET A 133 -9.53 -1.04 22.64
CA MET A 133 -10.70 -0.64 23.40
C MET A 133 -10.56 0.78 23.95
N TYR A 134 -9.39 1.08 24.51
CA TYR A 134 -9.08 2.42 24.99
C TYR A 134 -9.13 3.44 23.86
N ASP A 135 -8.40 3.21 22.75
CA ASP A 135 -8.37 4.07 21.58
C ASP A 135 -9.79 4.32 21.00
N LEU A 136 -10.62 3.26 20.93
CA LEU A 136 -11.99 3.39 20.43
C LEU A 136 -12.86 4.24 21.35
N ILE A 137 -12.78 4.00 22.65
CA ILE A 137 -13.58 4.72 23.65
C ILE A 137 -13.13 6.19 23.74
N GLU A 138 -11.83 6.46 23.71
CA GLU A 138 -11.29 7.81 23.64
C GLU A 138 -11.83 8.56 22.43
N ASN A 139 -11.76 7.98 21.23
CA ASN A 139 -12.31 8.57 20.01
C ASN A 139 -13.83 8.81 20.09
N LEU A 140 -14.59 7.89 20.71
CA LEU A 140 -16.03 8.09 20.90
C LEU A 140 -16.32 9.25 21.85
N VAL A 141 -15.64 9.30 23.01
CA VAL A 141 -15.81 10.38 23.98
C VAL A 141 -15.40 11.73 23.39
N GLU A 142 -14.35 11.79 22.57
CA GLU A 142 -13.96 13.01 21.87
C GLU A 142 -14.96 13.46 20.80
N SER A 143 -15.59 12.49 20.12
CA SER A 143 -16.56 12.77 19.06
C SER A 143 -17.91 13.22 19.61
N TYR A 144 -18.28 12.77 20.82
CA TYR A 144 -19.57 13.01 21.47
C TYR A 144 -19.37 13.71 22.83
N ASP A 145 -18.75 14.91 22.82
CA ASP A 145 -18.41 15.64 24.06
C ASP A 145 -19.45 16.71 24.47
N GLN A 146 -20.43 16.97 23.62
CA GLN A 146 -21.46 17.97 23.94
C GLN A 146 -22.52 17.40 24.91
N PRO A 147 -23.09 18.22 25.81
CA PRO A 147 -24.12 17.75 26.72
C PRO A 147 -25.34 17.09 26.08
N THR A 148 -25.60 17.42 24.80
CA THR A 148 -26.70 16.87 23.99
C THR A 148 -26.42 15.53 23.38
N ASP A 149 -25.16 15.07 23.36
CA ASP A 149 -24.71 13.92 22.59
C ASP A 149 -24.82 12.59 23.36
N TYR A 150 -25.40 12.61 24.55
CA TYR A 150 -25.56 11.41 25.41
C TYR A 150 -26.30 10.26 24.71
N ASP A 151 -27.42 10.58 24.05
CA ASP A 151 -28.23 9.56 23.35
C ASP A 151 -27.47 8.99 22.16
N GLU A 152 -26.76 9.81 21.40
CA GLU A 152 -25.94 9.38 20.25
C GLU A 152 -24.74 8.52 20.71
N LEU A 153 -24.05 8.92 21.76
CA LEU A 153 -22.99 8.13 22.39
C LEU A 153 -23.53 6.78 22.87
N SER A 154 -24.70 6.77 23.54
CA SER A 154 -25.35 5.55 24.02
C SER A 154 -25.67 4.59 22.87
N LEU A 155 -26.20 5.09 21.76
CA LEU A 155 -26.50 4.29 20.57
C LEU A 155 -25.20 3.69 19.96
N GLU A 156 -24.13 4.48 19.86
CA GLU A 156 -22.86 4.00 19.32
C GLU A 156 -22.21 2.97 20.24
N LEU A 157 -22.23 3.16 21.56
CA LEU A 157 -21.73 2.18 22.53
C LEU A 157 -22.50 0.87 22.44
N MET A 158 -23.84 0.94 22.34
CA MET A 158 -24.69 -0.23 22.14
C MET A 158 -24.39 -0.92 20.80
N ARG A 159 -24.19 -0.15 19.75
CA ARG A 159 -23.93 -0.65 18.40
C ARG A 159 -22.56 -1.34 18.29
N ILE A 160 -21.53 -0.81 18.91
CA ILE A 160 -20.15 -1.31 18.75
C ILE A 160 -19.79 -2.27 19.90
N LEU A 161 -19.96 -1.83 21.13
CA LEU A 161 -19.50 -2.55 22.32
C LEU A 161 -20.59 -3.35 23.04
N THR A 162 -21.86 -3.20 22.60
CA THR A 162 -23.03 -3.87 23.23
C THR A 162 -23.12 -3.58 24.75
N ILE A 163 -22.80 -2.35 25.16
CA ILE A 163 -22.92 -1.86 26.52
C ILE A 163 -23.82 -0.63 26.58
N GLU A 164 -24.46 -0.43 27.71
CA GLU A 164 -25.12 0.84 28.07
C GLU A 164 -24.09 1.73 28.80
N PRO A 165 -24.18 3.07 28.69
CA PRO A 165 -23.30 3.95 29.46
C PRO A 165 -23.42 3.67 30.98
N PRO A 166 -22.29 3.53 31.72
CA PRO A 166 -22.32 3.29 33.16
C PRO A 166 -22.56 4.56 33.97
N PHE A 167 -23.16 5.57 33.37
CA PHE A 167 -23.51 6.87 33.96
C PHE A 167 -24.80 7.41 33.36
N THR A 168 -25.50 8.23 34.11
CA THR A 168 -26.73 8.89 33.67
C THR A 168 -26.41 10.14 32.83
N GLU A 169 -27.43 10.65 32.08
CA GLU A 169 -27.29 11.89 31.32
C GLU A 169 -26.81 13.10 32.15
N LYS A 170 -27.23 13.21 33.43
CA LYS A 170 -26.76 14.27 34.32
C LYS A 170 -25.29 14.09 34.70
N GLU A 171 -24.89 12.85 35.04
CA GLU A 171 -23.50 12.56 35.36
C GLU A 171 -22.60 12.75 34.12
N PHE A 172 -23.13 12.48 32.92
CA PHE A 172 -22.38 12.72 31.68
C PHE A 172 -21.96 14.17 31.50
N GLN A 173 -22.79 15.13 31.96
CA GLN A 173 -22.47 16.55 31.91
C GLN A 173 -21.43 16.98 32.95
N ASP A 174 -21.41 16.30 34.11
CA ASP A 174 -20.56 16.66 35.25
C ASP A 174 -19.19 15.96 35.23
N LEU A 175 -19.08 14.78 34.58
CA LEU A 175 -17.86 13.98 34.54
C LEU A 175 -16.81 14.57 33.60
N SER A 176 -15.53 14.47 34.02
CA SER A 176 -14.40 14.77 33.15
C SER A 176 -14.27 13.73 32.03
N LYS A 177 -13.55 14.09 30.97
CA LYS A 177 -13.31 13.14 29.85
C LYS A 177 -12.61 11.87 30.32
N GLU A 178 -11.61 12.00 31.16
CA GLU A 178 -10.84 10.89 31.70
C GLU A 178 -11.74 9.95 32.52
N GLU A 179 -12.61 10.48 33.37
CA GLU A 179 -13.56 9.69 34.16
C GLU A 179 -14.61 8.97 33.29
N LYS A 180 -15.08 9.61 32.22
CA LYS A 180 -15.95 8.96 31.23
C LYS A 180 -15.25 7.79 30.57
N ILE A 181 -14.00 7.99 30.09
CA ILE A 181 -13.18 6.95 29.44
C ILE A 181 -12.96 5.79 30.40
N ASP A 182 -12.50 6.04 31.63
CA ASP A 182 -12.19 5.01 32.60
C ASP A 182 -13.41 4.13 32.91
N ARG A 183 -14.58 4.73 33.18
CA ARG A 183 -15.82 4.00 33.44
C ARG A 183 -16.30 3.18 32.24
N LEU A 184 -16.18 3.75 31.02
CA LEU A 184 -16.55 3.03 29.78
C LEU A 184 -15.60 1.87 29.49
N VAL A 185 -14.30 2.03 29.71
CA VAL A 185 -13.29 0.97 29.54
C VAL A 185 -13.53 -0.16 30.53
N GLU A 186 -13.86 0.16 31.81
CA GLU A 186 -14.20 -0.84 32.80
C GLU A 186 -15.46 -1.64 32.40
N ALA A 187 -16.54 -0.95 32.02
CA ALA A 187 -17.79 -1.58 31.58
C ALA A 187 -17.60 -2.45 30.33
N ALA A 188 -16.78 -1.99 29.38
CA ALA A 188 -16.47 -2.74 28.16
C ALA A 188 -15.64 -4.00 28.47
N ASN A 189 -14.64 -3.91 29.35
CA ASN A 189 -13.84 -5.06 29.80
C ASN A 189 -14.68 -6.08 30.54
N GLU A 190 -15.60 -5.65 31.39
CA GLU A 190 -16.53 -6.53 32.10
C GLU A 190 -17.44 -7.26 31.09
N ASN A 191 -17.96 -6.56 30.08
CA ASN A 191 -18.79 -7.19 29.04
C ASN A 191 -17.99 -8.21 28.22
N LEU A 192 -16.74 -7.90 27.84
CA LEU A 192 -15.86 -8.83 27.13
C LEU A 192 -15.58 -10.09 27.96
N SER A 193 -15.31 -9.93 29.25
CA SER A 193 -15.09 -11.04 30.18
C SER A 193 -16.33 -11.92 30.29
N ARG A 194 -17.49 -11.33 30.48
CA ARG A 194 -18.79 -12.02 30.55
C ARG A 194 -19.10 -12.79 29.24
N ARG A 195 -18.75 -12.23 28.07
CA ARG A 195 -18.89 -12.93 26.79
C ARG A 195 -17.95 -14.11 26.67
N SER A 196 -16.72 -13.93 27.11
CA SER A 196 -15.70 -14.99 27.13
C SER A 196 -16.13 -16.15 28.04
N GLU A 197 -16.65 -15.86 29.22
CA GLU A 197 -17.17 -16.84 30.17
C GLU A 197 -18.34 -17.64 29.57
N ARG A 198 -19.27 -16.98 28.89
CA ARG A 198 -20.39 -17.68 28.19
C ARG A 198 -19.89 -18.65 27.12
N ILE A 199 -18.86 -18.29 26.37
CA ILE A 199 -18.24 -19.20 25.37
C ILE A 199 -17.68 -20.42 26.10
N ILE A 200 -16.98 -20.24 27.23
CA ILE A 200 -16.41 -21.30 28.05
C ILE A 200 -17.52 -22.20 28.62
N GLU A 201 -18.55 -21.62 29.22
CA GLU A 201 -19.68 -22.34 29.80
C GLU A 201 -20.41 -23.22 28.78
N MET A 202 -20.56 -22.72 27.54
CA MET A 202 -21.20 -23.49 26.47
C MET A 202 -20.29 -24.58 25.88
N ALA A 203 -18.98 -24.31 25.80
CA ALA A 203 -18.03 -25.26 25.24
C ALA A 203 -17.65 -26.39 26.20
N MET A 204 -17.51 -26.10 27.49
CA MET A 204 -16.97 -27.03 28.47
C MET A 204 -17.71 -28.36 28.60
N PRO A 205 -19.05 -28.40 28.67
CA PRO A 205 -19.78 -29.67 28.74
C PRO A 205 -19.55 -30.55 27.51
N VAL A 206 -19.46 -29.94 26.32
CA VAL A 206 -19.25 -30.64 25.06
C VAL A 206 -17.82 -31.21 24.99
N ILE A 207 -16.82 -30.41 25.34
CA ILE A 207 -15.42 -30.82 25.33
C ILE A 207 -15.20 -31.95 26.35
N LYS A 208 -15.81 -31.83 27.53
CA LYS A 208 -15.74 -32.86 28.58
C LYS A 208 -16.33 -34.20 28.12
N ASP A 209 -17.52 -34.19 27.50
CA ASP A 209 -18.13 -35.39 26.94
C ASP A 209 -17.25 -36.07 25.88
N PHE A 210 -16.67 -35.27 24.98
CA PHE A 210 -15.79 -35.80 23.94
C PHE A 210 -14.51 -36.44 24.51
N VAL A 211 -13.90 -35.87 25.55
CA VAL A 211 -12.67 -36.38 26.15
C VAL A 211 -12.96 -37.58 27.06
N GLU A 212 -13.88 -37.45 28.03
CA GLU A 212 -14.15 -38.44 29.09
C GLU A 212 -14.94 -39.64 28.54
N ASN A 213 -15.99 -39.43 27.74
CA ASN A 213 -16.88 -40.48 27.31
C ASN A 213 -16.53 -41.08 25.96
N ARG A 214 -15.94 -40.30 25.06
CA ARG A 214 -15.61 -40.75 23.69
C ARG A 214 -14.13 -40.93 23.46
N GLY A 215 -13.26 -40.56 24.40
CA GLY A 215 -11.80 -40.67 24.25
C GLY A 215 -11.22 -39.92 23.07
N ALA A 216 -11.87 -38.84 22.63
CA ALA A 216 -11.49 -38.07 21.46
C ALA A 216 -10.13 -37.37 21.68
N LYS A 217 -9.29 -37.39 20.65
CA LYS A 217 -7.98 -36.75 20.65
C LYS A 217 -7.76 -36.01 19.33
N GLY A 218 -7.01 -34.92 19.37
CA GLY A 218 -6.60 -34.14 18.19
C GLY A 218 -7.48 -32.92 17.92
N PRO A 219 -7.31 -32.28 16.76
CA PRO A 219 -7.95 -31.01 16.46
C PRO A 219 -9.45 -31.17 16.16
N ILE A 220 -10.25 -30.26 16.71
CA ILE A 220 -11.67 -30.10 16.43
C ILE A 220 -11.94 -28.72 15.84
N MET A 221 -13.08 -28.55 15.19
CA MET A 221 -13.55 -27.26 14.68
C MET A 221 -14.67 -26.73 15.57
N VAL A 222 -14.44 -25.58 16.20
CA VAL A 222 -15.42 -24.88 17.02
C VAL A 222 -15.97 -23.71 16.22
N PRO A 223 -17.26 -23.73 15.83
CA PRO A 223 -17.86 -22.62 15.11
C PRO A 223 -18.28 -21.53 16.09
N ILE A 224 -17.73 -20.31 15.92
CA ILE A 224 -18.14 -19.12 16.67
C ILE A 224 -18.66 -18.09 15.66
N THR A 225 -19.73 -17.38 16.03
CA THR A 225 -20.33 -16.34 15.18
C THR A 225 -20.36 -14.99 15.90
N ASP A 226 -20.18 -13.91 15.13
CA ASP A 226 -20.42 -12.53 15.55
C ASP A 226 -21.85 -12.04 15.19
N GLY A 227 -22.71 -12.96 14.74
CA GLY A 227 -24.06 -12.67 14.23
C GLY A 227 -24.10 -12.32 12.73
N LYS A 228 -22.95 -12.07 12.10
CA LYS A 228 -22.82 -11.79 10.66
C LYS A 228 -22.00 -12.86 9.94
N ARG A 229 -20.94 -13.35 10.58
CA ARG A 229 -19.96 -14.30 10.02
C ARG A 229 -19.83 -15.49 10.95
N ILE A 230 -19.46 -16.64 10.40
CA ILE A 230 -19.12 -17.83 11.18
C ILE A 230 -17.61 -18.07 11.03
N PHE A 231 -16.93 -18.14 12.15
CA PHE A 231 -15.51 -18.43 12.25
C PHE A 231 -15.34 -19.88 12.72
N ASN A 232 -14.74 -20.72 11.90
CA ASN A 232 -14.44 -22.10 12.25
C ASN A 232 -13.04 -22.15 12.87
N LEU A 233 -12.98 -22.19 14.20
CA LEU A 233 -11.72 -22.20 14.94
C LEU A 233 -11.20 -23.64 15.05
N ARG A 234 -9.95 -23.85 14.67
CA ARG A 234 -9.26 -25.12 14.84
C ARG A 234 -8.59 -25.13 16.21
N VAL A 235 -9.03 -25.99 17.10
CA VAL A 235 -8.58 -26.09 18.48
C VAL A 235 -8.21 -27.55 18.79
N ASP A 236 -7.12 -27.79 19.51
CA ASP A 236 -6.82 -29.13 20.02
C ASP A 236 -7.73 -29.42 21.23
N ILE A 237 -8.39 -30.60 21.20
CA ILE A 237 -9.41 -30.94 22.20
C ILE A 237 -8.81 -31.19 23.59
N LEU A 238 -7.58 -31.76 23.66
CA LEU A 238 -6.93 -32.01 24.93
C LEU A 238 -6.46 -30.69 25.55
N GLU A 239 -5.88 -29.79 24.75
CA GLU A 239 -5.52 -28.44 25.21
C GLU A 239 -6.75 -27.66 25.67
N ALA A 240 -7.89 -27.81 24.97
CA ALA A 240 -9.17 -27.21 25.37
C ALA A 240 -9.66 -27.73 26.73
N TYR A 241 -9.55 -29.04 26.95
CA TYR A 241 -9.93 -29.67 28.20
C TYR A 241 -9.01 -29.21 29.36
N GLU A 242 -7.69 -29.25 29.19
CA GLU A 242 -6.69 -28.85 30.19
C GLU A 242 -6.77 -27.36 30.53
N SER A 243 -6.98 -26.50 29.54
CA SER A 243 -7.13 -25.06 29.74
C SER A 243 -8.50 -24.63 30.22
N GLN A 244 -9.44 -25.58 30.46
CA GLN A 244 -10.84 -25.28 30.76
C GLN A 244 -11.49 -24.40 29.69
N CYS A 245 -11.25 -24.70 28.43
CA CYS A 245 -11.74 -23.99 27.23
C CYS A 245 -11.25 -22.53 27.08
N ARG A 246 -10.28 -22.07 27.88
CA ARG A 246 -9.69 -20.74 27.75
C ARG A 246 -8.93 -20.57 26.42
N ASN A 247 -8.35 -21.64 25.90
CA ASN A 247 -7.70 -21.61 24.59
C ASN A 247 -8.70 -21.32 23.45
N ILE A 248 -9.97 -21.73 23.54
CA ILE A 248 -11.01 -21.43 22.55
C ILE A 248 -11.21 -19.91 22.48
N VAL A 249 -11.30 -19.24 23.61
CA VAL A 249 -11.43 -17.77 23.67
C VAL A 249 -10.19 -17.10 23.10
N LYS A 250 -9.00 -17.61 23.41
CA LYS A 250 -7.73 -17.09 22.88
C LYS A 250 -7.67 -17.23 21.35
N GLU A 251 -8.04 -18.39 20.82
CA GLU A 251 -8.09 -18.61 19.36
C GLU A 251 -9.21 -17.79 18.69
N TRP A 252 -10.32 -17.54 19.38
CA TRP A 252 -11.37 -16.63 18.93
C TRP A 252 -10.85 -15.20 18.77
N HIS A 253 -10.21 -14.65 19.82
CA HIS A 253 -9.63 -13.31 19.79
C HIS A 253 -8.60 -13.17 18.66
N LYS A 254 -7.69 -14.14 18.55
CA LYS A 254 -6.70 -14.22 17.49
C LYS A 254 -7.33 -14.29 16.10
N GLY A 255 -8.33 -15.14 15.92
CA GLY A 255 -9.02 -15.33 14.65
C GLY A 255 -9.72 -14.07 14.15
N VAL A 256 -10.41 -13.36 15.05
CA VAL A 256 -11.06 -12.07 14.71
C VAL A 256 -10.04 -11.04 14.28
N LEU A 257 -8.95 -10.87 15.05
CA LEU A 257 -7.92 -9.89 14.71
C LEU A 257 -7.27 -10.19 13.36
N LEU A 258 -6.89 -11.45 13.09
CA LEU A 258 -6.25 -11.83 11.84
C LEU A 258 -7.15 -11.58 10.63
N VAL A 259 -8.41 -12.01 10.70
CA VAL A 259 -9.36 -11.82 9.58
C VAL A 259 -9.61 -10.34 9.33
N THR A 260 -9.80 -9.56 10.40
CA THR A 260 -10.10 -8.12 10.26
C THR A 260 -8.90 -7.34 9.75
N ILE A 261 -7.68 -7.65 10.22
CA ILE A 261 -6.44 -7.03 9.72
C ILE A 261 -6.28 -7.34 8.22
N ASP A 262 -6.43 -8.60 7.81
CA ASP A 262 -6.21 -9.01 6.43
C ASP A 262 -7.25 -8.38 5.47
N GLU A 263 -8.50 -8.25 5.90
CA GLU A 263 -9.56 -7.62 5.13
C GLU A 263 -9.31 -6.12 4.93
N LEU A 264 -9.07 -5.39 6.02
CA LEU A 264 -8.90 -3.94 5.98
C LEU A 264 -7.57 -3.52 5.35
N TRP A 265 -6.50 -4.30 5.57
CA TRP A 265 -5.22 -4.03 4.93
C TRP A 265 -5.29 -4.16 3.40
N LYS A 266 -6.03 -5.15 2.87
CA LYS A 266 -6.25 -5.28 1.44
C LYS A 266 -7.00 -4.08 0.85
N GLU A 267 -8.01 -3.59 1.56
CA GLU A 267 -8.78 -2.42 1.12
C GLU A 267 -7.91 -1.16 1.15
N HIS A 268 -7.18 -0.95 2.24
CA HIS A 268 -6.26 0.18 2.38
C HIS A 268 -5.19 0.22 1.28
N LEU A 269 -4.66 -0.93 0.86
CA LEU A 269 -3.72 -0.98 -0.27
C LEU A 269 -4.34 -0.49 -1.57
N ARG A 270 -5.63 -0.78 -1.82
CA ARG A 270 -6.36 -0.27 -2.99
C ARG A 270 -6.55 1.24 -2.90
N GLU A 271 -6.99 1.74 -1.73
CA GLU A 271 -7.15 3.17 -1.48
C GLU A 271 -5.84 3.94 -1.66
N LEU A 272 -4.70 3.37 -1.24
CA LEU A 272 -3.37 3.96 -1.47
C LEU A 272 -2.97 3.98 -2.95
N ASP A 273 -3.32 2.94 -3.71
CA ASP A 273 -3.04 2.90 -5.15
C ASP A 273 -3.90 3.94 -5.90
N ASP A 274 -5.17 4.09 -5.53
CA ASP A 274 -6.07 5.11 -6.08
C ASP A 274 -5.60 6.53 -5.70
N LEU A 275 -5.21 6.75 -4.46
CA LEU A 275 -4.62 7.99 -4.01
C LEU A 275 -3.36 8.34 -4.81
N ARG A 276 -2.46 7.35 -5.02
CA ARG A 276 -1.24 7.54 -5.80
C ARG A 276 -1.50 7.99 -7.22
N GLN A 277 -2.57 7.50 -7.84
CA GLN A 277 -2.97 7.94 -9.18
C GLN A 277 -3.58 9.35 -9.16
N SER A 278 -4.44 9.65 -8.19
CA SER A 278 -5.13 10.93 -8.09
C SER A 278 -4.18 12.11 -7.83
N VAL A 279 -3.18 11.92 -6.95
CA VAL A 279 -2.23 13.00 -6.60
C VAL A 279 -1.30 13.39 -7.76
N GLN A 280 -1.17 12.59 -8.81
CA GLN A 280 -0.41 12.98 -9.99
C GLN A 280 -1.03 14.22 -10.67
N ASN A 281 -2.33 14.36 -10.59
CA ASN A 281 -3.06 15.51 -11.12
C ASN A 281 -2.88 16.79 -10.31
N ALA A 282 -2.46 16.69 -9.05
CA ALA A 282 -2.22 17.83 -8.16
C ALA A 282 -1.07 18.75 -8.63
N SER A 283 -0.22 18.25 -9.54
CA SER A 283 0.82 19.07 -10.19
C SER A 283 0.23 20.28 -10.95
N TYR A 284 -1.00 20.19 -11.42
CA TYR A 284 -1.69 21.30 -12.09
C TYR A 284 -2.06 22.43 -11.12
N GLU A 285 -2.19 22.13 -9.83
CA GLU A 285 -2.50 23.09 -8.77
C GLU A 285 -1.25 23.71 -8.11
N GLN A 286 -0.07 23.50 -8.67
CA GLN A 286 1.24 23.95 -8.12
C GLN A 286 1.56 23.40 -6.72
N LYS A 287 0.87 22.35 -6.27
CA LYS A 287 1.16 21.64 -5.03
C LYS A 287 2.15 20.51 -5.28
N ALA A 288 3.00 20.22 -4.30
CA ALA A 288 3.93 19.09 -4.39
C ALA A 288 3.18 17.76 -4.20
N PRO A 289 3.05 16.89 -5.23
CA PRO A 289 2.24 15.68 -5.14
C PRO A 289 2.66 14.74 -4.01
N LEU A 290 3.95 14.66 -3.72
CA LEU A 290 4.47 13.82 -2.64
C LEU A 290 4.00 14.30 -1.25
N VAL A 291 3.87 15.61 -1.03
CA VAL A 291 3.41 16.16 0.26
C VAL A 291 1.94 15.81 0.46
N ILE A 292 1.11 16.02 -0.57
CA ILE A 292 -0.31 15.66 -0.53
C ILE A 292 -0.44 14.16 -0.27
N TYR A 293 0.29 13.33 -1.01
CA TYR A 293 0.28 11.88 -0.80
C TYR A 293 0.59 11.49 0.65
N LYS A 294 1.61 12.11 1.26
CA LYS A 294 1.98 11.83 2.66
C LYS A 294 0.86 12.18 3.64
N VAL A 295 0.22 13.33 3.46
CA VAL A 295 -0.88 13.78 4.34
C VAL A 295 -2.11 12.90 4.16
N GLU A 296 -2.57 12.73 2.93
CA GLU A 296 -3.75 11.92 2.64
C GLU A 296 -3.57 10.44 3.00
N SER A 297 -2.40 9.87 2.73
CA SER A 297 -2.09 8.49 3.12
C SER A 297 -2.05 8.29 4.63
N PHE A 298 -1.69 9.32 5.41
CA PHE A 298 -1.77 9.28 6.86
C PHE A 298 -3.24 9.23 7.32
N HIS A 299 -4.10 10.09 6.78
CA HIS A 299 -5.53 10.08 7.11
C HIS A 299 -6.23 8.77 6.71
N LEU A 300 -5.91 8.22 5.53
CA LEU A 300 -6.42 6.91 5.13
C LEU A 300 -5.99 5.80 6.10
N PHE A 301 -4.74 5.85 6.55
CA PHE A 301 -4.21 4.87 7.50
C PHE A 301 -4.86 4.99 8.89
N GLU A 302 -5.05 6.20 9.38
CA GLU A 302 -5.75 6.50 10.63
C GLU A 302 -7.21 5.99 10.58
N ASN A 303 -7.92 6.27 9.50
CA ASN A 303 -9.28 5.75 9.27
C ASN A 303 -9.32 4.22 9.22
N MET A 304 -8.32 3.59 8.57
CA MET A 304 -8.22 2.13 8.56
C MET A 304 -8.01 1.57 9.97
N LEU A 305 -7.16 2.20 10.81
CA LEU A 305 -6.93 1.77 12.20
C LEU A 305 -8.19 1.92 13.06
N ASN A 306 -8.91 3.01 12.91
CA ASN A 306 -10.18 3.23 13.60
C ASN A 306 -11.24 2.19 13.18
N ASN A 307 -11.31 1.88 11.90
CA ASN A 307 -12.16 0.80 11.38
C ASN A 307 -11.72 -0.58 11.88
N LEU A 308 -10.41 -0.81 12.03
CA LEU A 308 -9.88 -2.05 12.58
C LEU A 308 -10.30 -2.22 14.04
N ASN A 309 -10.16 -1.18 14.86
CA ASN A 309 -10.58 -1.19 16.26
C ASN A 309 -12.11 -1.44 16.36
N THR A 310 -12.89 -0.68 15.64
CA THR A 310 -14.37 -0.78 15.65
C THR A 310 -14.88 -2.16 15.21
N LYS A 311 -14.39 -2.68 14.07
CA LYS A 311 -14.85 -3.98 13.53
C LYS A 311 -14.39 -5.15 14.39
N SER A 312 -13.15 -5.11 14.89
CA SER A 312 -12.61 -6.17 15.74
C SER A 312 -13.36 -6.24 17.06
N LEU A 313 -13.51 -5.11 17.76
CA LEU A 313 -14.21 -5.06 19.03
C LEU A 313 -15.68 -5.40 18.89
N SER A 314 -16.36 -4.88 17.86
CA SER A 314 -17.76 -5.24 17.59
C SER A 314 -17.95 -6.74 17.36
N ALA A 315 -17.01 -7.42 16.69
CA ALA A 315 -17.05 -8.86 16.51
C ALA A 315 -16.81 -9.61 17.83
N LEU A 316 -15.83 -9.18 18.62
CA LEU A 316 -15.50 -9.79 19.92
C LEU A 316 -16.67 -9.67 20.91
N MET A 317 -17.30 -8.50 20.99
CA MET A 317 -18.43 -8.24 21.90
C MET A 317 -19.71 -9.01 21.53
N ARG A 318 -19.84 -9.49 20.30
CA ARG A 318 -20.98 -10.29 19.82
C ARG A 318 -20.69 -11.77 19.71
N GLY A 319 -19.45 -12.18 20.03
CA GLY A 319 -19.00 -13.57 19.92
C GLY A 319 -19.90 -14.54 20.68
N GLN A 320 -20.36 -15.59 20.00
CA GLN A 320 -21.13 -16.69 20.59
C GLN A 320 -20.90 -17.99 19.82
N ILE A 321 -20.97 -19.13 20.48
CA ILE A 321 -20.89 -20.42 19.82
C ILE A 321 -22.08 -20.58 18.89
N TYR A 322 -21.82 -20.92 17.62
CA TYR A 322 -22.86 -21.18 16.65
C TYR A 322 -23.45 -22.57 16.88
N VAL A 323 -24.68 -22.62 17.38
CA VAL A 323 -25.43 -23.86 17.51
C VAL A 323 -26.32 -24.00 16.28
N GLN A 324 -26.09 -25.02 15.49
CA GLN A 324 -26.93 -25.31 14.33
C GLN A 324 -28.32 -25.64 14.84
N PRO A 325 -29.38 -24.95 14.39
CA PRO A 325 -30.74 -25.31 14.80
C PRO A 325 -30.98 -26.77 14.43
N PRO A 326 -31.62 -27.58 15.30
CA PRO A 326 -31.90 -28.96 14.99
C PRO A 326 -32.70 -29.01 13.69
N ARG A 327 -32.19 -29.76 12.70
CA ARG A 327 -32.97 -30.04 11.51
C ARG A 327 -34.27 -30.66 11.98
N PRO A 328 -35.44 -30.17 11.55
CA PRO A 328 -36.69 -30.85 11.85
C PRO A 328 -36.53 -32.29 11.38
N GLN A 329 -36.48 -33.21 12.34
CA GLN A 329 -36.53 -34.64 12.03
C GLN A 329 -37.91 -34.86 11.43
N SER A 330 -37.97 -35.06 10.12
CA SER A 330 -39.17 -35.59 9.51
C SER A 330 -39.35 -37.00 10.06
N THR A 331 -40.26 -37.15 11.00
CA THR A 331 -40.78 -38.45 11.43
C THR A 331 -41.64 -38.99 10.28
N ALA A 332 -41.01 -39.37 9.19
CA ALA A 332 -41.63 -40.12 8.12
C ALA A 332 -41.02 -41.53 8.15
N THR A 333 -41.82 -42.45 8.61
CA THR A 333 -41.61 -43.89 8.36
C THR A 333 -41.31 -44.10 6.87
N PRO A 334 -40.27 -44.83 6.50
CA PRO A 334 -39.93 -45.02 5.09
C PRO A 334 -41.01 -45.88 4.41
N SER A 335 -41.94 -45.23 3.70
CA SER A 335 -42.78 -45.86 2.71
C SER A 335 -41.97 -45.99 1.43
N THR A 336 -41.95 -47.18 0.83
CA THR A 336 -41.23 -47.55 -0.39
C THR A 336 -41.54 -46.64 -1.60
N ALA A 337 -42.61 -45.85 -1.55
CA ALA A 337 -42.99 -44.88 -2.56
C ALA A 337 -42.16 -43.54 -2.48
N SER A 338 -41.49 -43.27 -1.34
CA SER A 338 -40.73 -42.05 -1.15
C SER A 338 -39.34 -42.09 -1.76
N ALA A 339 -38.75 -43.29 -1.92
CA ALA A 339 -37.43 -43.48 -2.46
C ALA A 339 -37.34 -43.17 -3.98
N THR A 340 -38.43 -43.44 -4.71
CA THR A 340 -38.52 -43.17 -6.15
C THR A 340 -38.68 -41.66 -6.44
N LEU A 341 -39.48 -40.97 -5.63
CA LEU A 341 -39.67 -39.51 -5.74
C LEU A 341 -38.46 -38.70 -5.32
N GLU A 342 -37.66 -39.23 -4.41
CA GLU A 342 -36.40 -38.57 -3.96
C GLU A 342 -35.26 -38.75 -4.95
N SER A 343 -35.21 -39.88 -5.65
CA SER A 343 -34.30 -40.11 -6.78
C SER A 343 -34.67 -39.24 -7.99
N GLU A 344 -35.94 -39.10 -8.32
CA GLU A 344 -36.40 -38.21 -9.39
C GLU A 344 -36.17 -36.73 -9.07
N ARG A 345 -36.33 -36.30 -7.81
CA ARG A 345 -36.00 -34.93 -7.38
C ARG A 345 -34.48 -34.63 -7.40
N ARG A 346 -33.63 -35.60 -7.07
CA ARG A 346 -32.18 -35.46 -7.19
C ARG A 346 -31.75 -35.34 -8.65
N HIS A 347 -32.31 -36.19 -9.52
CA HIS A 347 -32.03 -36.11 -10.97
C HIS A 347 -32.57 -34.81 -11.59
N ALA A 348 -33.69 -34.26 -11.13
CA ALA A 348 -34.20 -32.97 -11.57
C ALA A 348 -33.35 -31.81 -11.07
N ALA A 349 -32.91 -31.84 -9.80
CA ALA A 349 -32.03 -30.80 -9.24
C ALA A 349 -30.63 -30.80 -9.88
N ASP A 350 -30.08 -32.00 -10.17
CA ASP A 350 -28.81 -32.13 -10.88
C ASP A 350 -28.90 -31.65 -12.35
N SER A 351 -30.04 -31.88 -13.02
CA SER A 351 -30.28 -31.41 -14.39
C SER A 351 -30.50 -29.89 -14.46
N GLU A 352 -31.17 -29.29 -13.47
CA GLU A 352 -31.31 -27.82 -13.37
C GLU A 352 -29.96 -27.15 -13.06
N THR A 353 -29.17 -27.76 -12.17
CA THR A 353 -27.83 -27.23 -11.84
C THR A 353 -26.88 -27.35 -13.03
N GLN A 354 -26.97 -28.43 -13.82
CA GLN A 354 -26.21 -28.59 -15.05
C GLN A 354 -26.66 -27.62 -16.15
N ALA A 355 -27.97 -27.42 -16.32
CA ALA A 355 -28.48 -26.44 -17.26
C ALA A 355 -28.13 -25.00 -16.92
N GLN A 356 -28.14 -24.64 -15.63
CA GLN A 356 -27.68 -23.32 -15.15
C GLN A 356 -26.18 -23.14 -15.34
N ALA A 357 -25.38 -24.18 -15.12
CA ALA A 357 -23.94 -24.15 -15.34
C ALA A 357 -23.60 -24.02 -16.85
N GLU A 358 -24.37 -24.66 -17.71
CA GLU A 358 -24.20 -24.58 -19.16
C GLU A 358 -24.66 -23.22 -19.70
N ALA A 359 -25.76 -22.67 -19.18
CA ALA A 359 -26.21 -21.33 -19.50
C ALA A 359 -25.22 -20.25 -19.05
N ALA A 360 -24.62 -20.42 -17.85
CA ALA A 360 -23.57 -19.52 -17.37
C ALA A 360 -22.31 -19.59 -18.23
N ARG A 361 -21.89 -20.77 -18.68
CA ARG A 361 -20.76 -20.94 -19.63
C ARG A 361 -21.03 -20.25 -20.97
N LYS A 362 -22.23 -20.43 -21.52
CA LYS A 362 -22.64 -19.75 -22.79
C LYS A 362 -22.66 -18.23 -22.62
N ALA A 363 -23.15 -17.72 -21.48
CA ALA A 363 -23.17 -16.29 -21.20
C ALA A 363 -21.73 -15.70 -21.08
N VAL A 364 -20.81 -16.45 -20.49
CA VAL A 364 -19.39 -16.05 -20.41
C VAL A 364 -18.76 -16.05 -21.81
N GLU A 365 -19.02 -17.08 -22.60
CA GLU A 365 -18.49 -17.19 -23.98
C GLU A 365 -19.03 -16.09 -24.89
N GLU A 366 -20.33 -15.75 -24.77
CA GLU A 366 -20.93 -14.61 -25.48
C GLU A 366 -20.36 -13.27 -25.03
N ALA A 367 -20.12 -13.10 -23.72
CA ALA A 367 -19.49 -11.91 -23.17
C ALA A 367 -18.05 -11.73 -23.69
N GLU A 368 -17.26 -12.82 -23.72
CA GLU A 368 -15.93 -12.81 -24.31
C GLU A 368 -15.94 -12.53 -25.82
N ALA A 369 -16.89 -13.12 -26.54
CA ALA A 369 -17.05 -12.85 -27.98
C ALA A 369 -17.42 -11.38 -28.24
N ARG A 370 -18.31 -10.79 -27.43
CA ARG A 370 -18.64 -9.34 -27.50
C ARG A 370 -17.42 -8.48 -27.17
N LEU A 371 -16.61 -8.89 -26.19
CA LEU A 371 -15.38 -8.17 -25.82
C LEU A 371 -14.34 -8.23 -26.95
N ARG A 372 -14.19 -9.40 -27.61
CA ARG A 372 -13.33 -9.57 -28.80
C ARG A 372 -13.82 -8.75 -29.98
N ALA A 373 -15.13 -8.76 -30.23
CA ALA A 373 -15.75 -7.94 -31.30
C ALA A 373 -15.62 -6.43 -31.01
N ALA A 374 -15.80 -6.00 -29.74
CA ALA A 374 -15.59 -4.62 -29.33
C ALA A 374 -14.13 -4.18 -29.44
N ARG A 375 -13.17 -5.09 -29.17
CA ARG A 375 -11.73 -4.84 -29.42
C ARG A 375 -11.40 -4.76 -30.92
N ALA A 376 -12.01 -5.59 -31.73
CA ALA A 376 -11.82 -5.57 -33.20
C ALA A 376 -12.48 -4.38 -33.88
N ALA A 377 -13.60 -3.88 -33.33
CA ALA A 377 -14.35 -2.73 -33.91
C ALA A 377 -13.79 -1.36 -33.52
N ARG A 378 -12.73 -1.28 -32.71
CA ARG A 378 -12.06 -0.01 -32.32
C ARG A 378 -10.62 0.05 -32.83
N PRO A 379 -10.41 0.30 -34.13
CA PRO A 379 -9.06 0.56 -34.66
C PRO A 379 -8.40 1.79 -34.02
N GLU A 380 -9.20 2.73 -33.48
CA GLU A 380 -8.72 3.91 -32.77
C GLU A 380 -8.01 3.56 -31.43
N ILE A 381 -8.42 2.49 -30.71
CA ILE A 381 -7.74 2.07 -29.48
C ILE A 381 -6.40 1.39 -29.79
N GLN A 382 -6.32 0.64 -30.89
CA GLN A 382 -5.04 0.08 -31.33
C GLN A 382 -4.10 1.17 -31.84
N GLN A 383 -4.61 2.18 -32.54
CA GLN A 383 -3.83 3.35 -32.93
C GLN A 383 -3.46 4.23 -31.71
N ALA A 384 -4.32 4.35 -30.69
CA ALA A 384 -4.00 5.05 -29.46
C ALA A 384 -2.97 4.29 -28.63
N ALA A 385 -3.03 2.96 -28.56
CA ALA A 385 -2.02 2.13 -27.90
C ALA A 385 -0.68 2.14 -28.66
N ALA A 386 -0.71 2.13 -29.99
CA ALA A 386 0.48 2.30 -30.81
C ALA A 386 1.07 3.72 -30.69
N ARG A 387 0.21 4.76 -30.54
CA ARG A 387 0.63 6.13 -30.27
C ARG A 387 1.11 6.35 -28.84
N ALA A 388 0.59 5.59 -27.87
CA ALA A 388 1.08 5.62 -26.47
C ALA A 388 2.45 4.97 -26.32
N ASN A 389 2.82 4.03 -27.18
CA ASN A 389 4.15 3.44 -27.27
C ASN A 389 5.12 4.20 -28.18
N ASP A 390 4.66 5.27 -28.84
CA ASP A 390 5.51 6.14 -29.65
C ASP A 390 6.13 7.24 -28.77
N TYR A 391 7.23 6.88 -28.13
CA TYR A 391 8.04 7.79 -27.31
C TYR A 391 8.67 8.94 -28.08
N SER A 392 8.55 8.98 -29.42
CA SER A 392 9.07 10.06 -30.27
C SER A 392 8.36 11.41 -30.06
N ARG A 393 7.19 11.40 -29.40
CA ARG A 393 6.41 12.61 -29.07
C ARG A 393 6.71 13.20 -27.69
N TYR A 394 7.44 12.50 -26.84
CA TYR A 394 7.88 13.07 -25.57
C TYR A 394 9.18 13.85 -25.79
N THR A 395 9.08 15.05 -26.35
CA THR A 395 10.10 16.07 -26.13
C THR A 395 10.11 16.35 -24.64
N ALA A 396 11.22 15.97 -23.99
CA ALA A 396 11.46 16.32 -22.60
C ALA A 396 11.43 17.85 -22.49
N SER A 397 10.29 18.42 -22.09
CA SER A 397 10.24 19.82 -21.69
C SER A 397 11.10 19.92 -20.45
N LYS A 398 12.22 20.62 -20.59
CA LYS A 398 13.15 20.97 -19.53
C LYS A 398 12.38 21.86 -18.56
N GLU A 399 11.77 21.30 -17.54
CA GLU A 399 11.42 22.07 -16.33
C GLU A 399 12.73 22.51 -15.70
N SER A 400 13.14 23.72 -16.01
CA SER A 400 14.28 24.37 -15.39
C SER A 400 13.96 24.58 -13.92
N LEU A 401 14.80 24.02 -13.06
CA LEU A 401 14.88 24.40 -11.65
C LEU A 401 14.92 25.93 -11.54
N PRO A 402 14.22 26.55 -10.57
CA PRO A 402 14.25 28.01 -10.41
C PRO A 402 15.67 28.44 -10.08
N GLY A 403 16.36 29.03 -11.02
CA GLY A 403 17.73 29.57 -10.85
C GLY A 403 18.56 29.73 -12.12
N GLU A 404 18.29 29.04 -13.22
CA GLU A 404 19.20 29.03 -14.38
C GLU A 404 18.77 29.83 -15.63
N ASN A 405 17.63 30.50 -15.65
CA ASN A 405 17.12 31.22 -16.82
C ASN A 405 17.03 32.75 -16.70
N ALA A 406 17.94 33.40 -15.94
CA ALA A 406 17.98 34.86 -15.90
C ALA A 406 18.73 35.55 -17.06
N ASN A 407 19.40 34.82 -17.94
CA ASN A 407 20.30 35.44 -18.94
C ASN A 407 20.06 35.13 -20.42
N ARG A 408 18.85 34.68 -20.84
CA ARG A 408 18.62 34.36 -22.28
C ARG A 408 17.29 34.83 -22.89
N ALA A 409 16.65 35.85 -22.32
CA ALA A 409 15.44 36.45 -22.91
C ALA A 409 15.63 37.98 -23.10
N ALA A 410 16.66 38.36 -23.82
CA ALA A 410 16.83 39.75 -24.24
C ALA A 410 17.05 39.79 -25.78
N SER A 411 16.04 39.34 -26.53
CA SER A 411 15.85 39.74 -27.94
C SER A 411 14.54 39.18 -28.50
N ALA A 412 13.42 39.78 -28.18
CA ALA A 412 12.22 39.89 -29.03
C ALA A 412 11.21 40.80 -28.29
N GLY A 413 10.87 41.90 -28.91
CA GLY A 413 10.12 43.00 -28.35
C GLY A 413 8.67 42.66 -28.01
N ALA A 414 8.21 43.15 -26.88
CA ALA A 414 6.84 43.51 -26.57
C ALA A 414 6.80 44.41 -25.36
N SER A 415 5.91 45.37 -25.35
CA SER A 415 5.69 46.56 -24.52
C SER A 415 5.67 46.36 -22.98
N PRO A 416 5.89 47.41 -22.18
CA PRO A 416 6.19 47.28 -20.76
C PRO A 416 4.91 47.22 -19.90
N GLN A 417 4.76 46.10 -19.16
CA GLN A 417 3.88 46.06 -18.00
C GLN A 417 4.72 45.99 -16.73
N HIS A 418 4.31 46.77 -15.74
CA HIS A 418 4.93 47.04 -14.45
C HIS A 418 5.45 45.75 -13.76
N ARG A 419 6.76 45.70 -13.52
CA ARG A 419 7.41 44.68 -12.67
C ARG A 419 7.72 45.26 -11.31
N PRO A 420 7.41 44.60 -10.19
CA PRO A 420 7.89 45.01 -8.88
C PRO A 420 9.43 44.83 -8.81
N SER A 421 10.10 45.85 -8.24
CA SER A 421 11.54 45.90 -8.11
C SER A 421 12.06 44.81 -7.15
N PRO A 422 13.21 44.17 -7.46
CA PRO A 422 13.77 43.17 -6.57
C PRO A 422 14.29 43.82 -5.28
N VAL A 423 13.93 43.26 -4.14
CA VAL A 423 14.42 43.59 -2.81
C VAL A 423 15.93 43.28 -2.77
N LYS A 424 16.78 44.29 -2.59
CA LYS A 424 18.23 44.13 -2.41
C LYS A 424 18.49 43.42 -1.09
N ALA A 425 19.03 42.19 -1.18
CA ALA A 425 19.63 41.54 -0.02
C ALA A 425 20.75 42.41 0.53
N GLY A 426 20.73 42.71 1.81
CA GLY A 426 21.78 43.49 2.47
C GLY A 426 23.19 42.84 2.34
N PRO A 427 24.24 43.60 2.52
CA PRO A 427 25.60 43.11 2.34
C PRO A 427 25.90 41.94 3.27
N LYS A 428 26.45 40.84 2.72
CA LYS A 428 26.90 39.68 3.50
C LYS A 428 28.06 40.12 4.41
N VAL A 429 27.85 40.09 5.72
CA VAL A 429 28.85 40.38 6.72
C VAL A 429 29.86 39.25 6.81
N GLY A 430 31.14 39.55 6.58
CA GLY A 430 32.21 38.58 6.68
C GLY A 430 32.50 38.19 8.14
N ARG A 431 33.02 37.00 8.36
CA ARG A 431 33.31 36.43 9.69
C ARG A 431 34.19 37.33 10.57
N ASN A 432 35.07 38.12 9.97
CA ASN A 432 35.99 39.02 10.63
C ASN A 432 35.56 40.50 10.65
N ASP A 433 34.44 40.84 10.02
CA ASP A 433 33.92 42.21 9.97
C ASP A 433 33.32 42.64 11.30
N PRO A 434 33.21 43.95 11.58
CA PRO A 434 32.53 44.46 12.77
C PRO A 434 31.07 44.02 12.77
N CYS A 435 30.58 43.59 13.94
CA CYS A 435 29.26 43.06 14.06
C CYS A 435 28.21 44.19 13.84
N PRO A 436 27.18 43.99 13.00
CA PRO A 436 26.15 45.00 12.71
C PRO A 436 25.27 45.33 13.91
N CYS A 437 25.36 44.58 15.02
CA CYS A 437 24.62 44.91 16.27
C CYS A 437 25.22 46.08 17.04
N GLY A 438 26.32 46.73 16.57
CA GLY A 438 26.90 47.90 17.23
C GLY A 438 27.79 47.60 18.45
N SER A 439 28.08 46.32 18.73
CA SER A 439 28.88 45.91 19.92
C SER A 439 30.39 46.14 19.80
N GLY A 440 30.91 46.65 18.67
CA GLY A 440 32.36 46.84 18.41
C GLY A 440 33.16 45.55 18.29
N LYS A 441 32.56 44.36 18.44
CA LYS A 441 33.24 43.06 18.34
C LYS A 441 33.13 42.51 16.92
N LYS A 442 34.11 41.68 16.52
CA LYS A 442 34.05 40.96 15.24
C LYS A 442 32.82 40.04 15.19
N TYR A 443 32.19 39.88 14.02
CA TYR A 443 30.95 39.10 13.84
C TYR A 443 31.05 37.69 14.42
N LYS A 444 32.17 36.98 14.21
CA LYS A 444 32.41 35.63 14.77
C LYS A 444 32.44 35.58 16.31
N ASN A 445 32.68 36.68 16.97
CA ASN A 445 32.78 36.76 18.44
C ASN A 445 31.53 37.39 19.08
N CYS A 446 30.48 37.68 18.27
CA CYS A 446 29.23 38.29 18.69
C CYS A 446 28.04 37.52 18.12
N CYS A 447 27.28 38.07 17.19
CA CYS A 447 26.06 37.46 16.63
C CYS A 447 26.34 36.24 15.74
N GLY A 448 27.56 36.07 15.26
CA GLY A 448 28.03 34.92 14.48
C GLY A 448 28.70 33.82 15.31
N LYS A 449 28.55 33.83 16.65
CA LYS A 449 29.15 32.81 17.52
C LYS A 449 28.25 31.58 17.53
N GLY A 450 28.54 30.63 16.63
CA GLY A 450 27.77 29.38 16.50
C GLY A 450 27.29 29.08 15.06
N LEU A 451 27.65 29.94 14.07
CA LEU A 451 27.49 29.71 12.63
C LEU A 451 28.78 29.20 11.98
#